data_8c35edeb40322ed3dc594c1985cd6b6f
#
_entry.id   8c35edeb40322ed3dc594c1985cd6b6f
#
_cell.length_a   1.000
_cell.length_b   1.000
_cell.length_c   1.000
_cell.angle_alpha   90.00
_cell.angle_beta   90.00
_cell.angle_gamma   90.00
#
_symmetry.space_group_name_H-M   'P 1'
#
loop_
_entity.id
_entity.type
_entity.pdbx_description
1 polymer ?
#
loop_
_entity_poly.entity_id
_entity_poly.type
_entity_poly.pdbx_seq_one_letter_code
_entity_poly.pdbx_strand_id
1 'polypeptide(L)'
;MAGITLHTARQVVPMIYAYTTPEIARHNGWTKIGYTEQSVDKRLKQQTHTADVLYHEEWRGNAVYDDGSGEVFTDHDFHAYLRKLRVENDRKNEWFHLDGEQSRRYFQDFRMNRGRVKLDAAIPYTLRKEQAEAVAQTKAYCQSHSGGEFLWNAKPRFGKTLSVYDFCKQVDAQTVLIVTNRPAIANSWYSDYVRFLGRESGYLF
;
A
#
# COMPACT_ATOMS: atom_id res chain seq x y z
N MET A 1 -8.31 -5.16 -60.84
CA MET A 1 -7.58 -4.60 -59.66
C MET A 1 -8.25 -5.15 -58.42
N ALA A 2 -7.55 -5.99 -57.64
CA ALA A 2 -8.11 -6.53 -56.42
C ALA A 2 -7.96 -5.46 -55.31
N GLY A 3 -9.09 -5.01 -54.77
CA GLY A 3 -9.09 -4.03 -53.67
C GLY A 3 -8.54 -4.68 -52.38
N ILE A 4 -7.53 -4.08 -51.79
CA ILE A 4 -7.03 -4.47 -50.47
C ILE A 4 -8.01 -3.91 -49.46
N THR A 5 -8.78 -4.77 -48.80
CA THR A 5 -9.61 -4.38 -47.64
C THR A 5 -8.72 -4.35 -46.40
N LEU A 6 -8.37 -3.17 -45.92
CA LEU A 6 -7.70 -3.00 -44.66
C LEU A 6 -8.72 -3.18 -43.51
N HIS A 7 -8.64 -4.29 -42.84
CA HIS A 7 -9.35 -4.46 -41.55
C HIS A 7 -8.60 -3.67 -40.50
N THR A 8 -9.12 -2.51 -40.09
CA THR A 8 -8.64 -1.80 -38.91
C THR A 8 -8.95 -2.66 -37.68
N ALA A 9 -7.94 -3.22 -37.05
CA ALA A 9 -8.10 -3.87 -35.79
C ALA A 9 -8.66 -2.82 -34.81
N ARG A 10 -9.82 -3.10 -34.25
CA ARG A 10 -10.42 -2.24 -33.21
C ARG A 10 -9.46 -2.28 -32.03
N GLN A 11 -8.79 -1.16 -31.73
CA GLN A 11 -7.89 -1.07 -30.60
C GLN A 11 -8.74 -1.24 -29.33
N VAL A 12 -8.65 -2.39 -28.70
CA VAL A 12 -9.33 -2.68 -27.44
C VAL A 12 -8.52 -2.03 -26.34
N VAL A 13 -9.08 -1.02 -25.68
CA VAL A 13 -8.49 -0.44 -24.47
C VAL A 13 -8.86 -1.35 -23.30
N PRO A 14 -7.89 -1.99 -22.66
CA PRO A 14 -8.18 -2.83 -21.50
C PRO A 14 -8.69 -2.00 -20.34
N MET A 15 -9.45 -2.63 -19.44
CA MET A 15 -10.14 -1.99 -18.34
C MET A 15 -9.79 -2.69 -17.01
N ILE A 16 -9.58 -1.89 -15.97
CA ILE A 16 -9.69 -2.35 -14.58
C ILE A 16 -11.09 -2.02 -14.09
N TYR A 17 -11.66 -2.92 -13.31
CA TYR A 17 -12.95 -2.72 -12.68
C TYR A 17 -12.92 -3.21 -11.23
N ALA A 18 -13.77 -2.63 -10.41
CA ALA A 18 -13.93 -3.01 -9.02
C ALA A 18 -15.41 -3.21 -8.69
N TYR A 19 -15.69 -4.22 -7.88
CA TYR A 19 -17.05 -4.51 -7.42
C TYR A 19 -17.07 -5.12 -6.02
N THR A 20 -18.22 -5.01 -5.39
CA THR A 20 -18.54 -5.62 -4.11
C THR A 20 -19.69 -6.61 -4.26
N THR A 21 -19.83 -7.50 -3.30
CA THR A 21 -20.94 -8.49 -3.23
C THR A 21 -21.64 -8.37 -1.88
N PRO A 22 -22.56 -7.43 -1.74
CA PRO A 22 -23.12 -7.03 -0.43
C PRO A 22 -23.88 -8.16 0.31
N GLU A 23 -24.36 -9.16 -0.42
CA GLU A 23 -25.07 -10.30 0.19
C GLU A 23 -24.12 -11.35 0.80
N ILE A 24 -22.83 -11.27 0.51
CA ILE A 24 -21.85 -12.24 1.02
C ILE A 24 -21.17 -11.64 2.26
N ALA A 25 -21.60 -12.05 3.44
CA ALA A 25 -21.11 -11.50 4.71
C ALA A 25 -19.57 -11.53 4.87
N ARG A 26 -18.89 -12.57 4.36
CA ARG A 26 -17.42 -12.66 4.39
C ARG A 26 -16.72 -11.62 3.52
N HIS A 27 -17.42 -10.97 2.59
CA HIS A 27 -16.90 -9.92 1.71
C HIS A 27 -17.23 -8.52 2.23
N ASN A 28 -17.80 -8.40 3.42
CA ASN A 28 -18.07 -7.09 4.02
C ASN A 28 -16.77 -6.32 4.27
N GLY A 29 -16.66 -5.12 3.72
CA GLY A 29 -15.43 -4.31 3.74
C GLY A 29 -14.38 -4.71 2.70
N TRP A 30 -14.70 -5.65 1.79
CA TRP A 30 -13.80 -6.11 0.73
C TRP A 30 -14.29 -5.70 -0.64
N THR A 31 -13.38 -5.25 -1.46
CA THR A 31 -13.62 -4.92 -2.88
C THR A 31 -12.80 -5.86 -3.76
N LYS A 32 -13.45 -6.47 -4.74
CA LYS A 32 -12.75 -7.25 -5.76
C LYS A 32 -12.32 -6.34 -6.91
N ILE A 33 -11.06 -6.53 -7.34
CA ILE A 33 -10.45 -5.75 -8.42
C ILE A 33 -9.99 -6.71 -9.51
N GLY A 34 -10.46 -6.50 -10.72
CA GLY A 34 -10.18 -7.36 -11.86
C GLY A 34 -9.85 -6.59 -13.13
N TYR A 35 -9.41 -7.33 -14.14
CA TYR A 35 -9.01 -6.84 -15.46
C TYR A 35 -9.83 -7.47 -16.57
N THR A 36 -10.04 -6.74 -17.65
CA THR A 36 -10.67 -7.26 -18.85
C THR A 36 -10.29 -6.50 -20.11
N GLU A 37 -10.11 -7.23 -21.19
CA GLU A 37 -10.01 -6.69 -22.57
C GLU A 37 -11.35 -6.69 -23.28
N GLN A 38 -12.40 -7.13 -22.61
CA GLN A 38 -13.77 -7.13 -23.11
C GLN A 38 -14.59 -6.04 -22.42
N SER A 39 -15.89 -5.96 -22.73
CA SER A 39 -16.82 -5.15 -21.95
C SER A 39 -16.85 -5.59 -20.49
N VAL A 40 -16.71 -4.65 -19.57
CA VAL A 40 -16.79 -4.89 -18.12
C VAL A 40 -18.11 -5.55 -17.75
N ASP A 41 -19.24 -5.10 -18.34
CA ASP A 41 -20.55 -5.68 -18.08
C ASP A 41 -20.64 -7.17 -18.46
N LYS A 42 -20.04 -7.53 -19.60
CA LYS A 42 -19.96 -8.92 -20.01
C LYS A 42 -19.11 -9.74 -19.06
N ARG A 43 -17.97 -9.19 -18.62
CA ARG A 43 -17.05 -9.86 -17.70
C ARG A 43 -17.66 -10.07 -16.32
N LEU A 44 -18.31 -9.04 -15.77
CA LEU A 44 -19.02 -9.13 -14.50
C LEU A 44 -20.14 -10.17 -14.54
N LYS A 45 -20.97 -10.15 -15.58
CA LYS A 45 -22.01 -11.18 -15.78
C LYS A 45 -21.42 -12.58 -15.82
N GLN A 46 -20.30 -12.80 -16.51
CA GLN A 46 -19.65 -14.13 -16.56
C GLN A 46 -19.16 -14.58 -15.17
N GLN A 47 -18.63 -13.67 -14.38
CA GLN A 47 -18.09 -13.99 -13.05
C GLN A 47 -19.19 -14.22 -11.99
N THR A 48 -20.30 -13.49 -12.06
CA THR A 48 -21.36 -13.52 -11.05
C THR A 48 -22.51 -14.44 -11.45
N HIS A 49 -22.80 -14.63 -12.73
CA HIS A 49 -23.91 -15.45 -13.21
C HIS A 49 -23.76 -16.93 -12.82
N THR A 50 -22.55 -17.46 -12.75
CA THR A 50 -22.32 -18.86 -12.36
C THR A 50 -22.63 -19.12 -10.89
N ALA A 51 -22.68 -18.09 -10.06
CA ALA A 51 -22.90 -18.17 -8.62
C ALA A 51 -24.23 -17.51 -8.16
N ASP A 52 -25.01 -16.94 -9.09
CA ASP A 52 -26.25 -16.18 -8.80
C ASP A 52 -26.07 -15.15 -7.68
N VAL A 53 -24.92 -14.44 -7.69
CA VAL A 53 -24.54 -13.49 -6.65
C VAL A 53 -24.82 -12.08 -7.13
N LEU A 54 -25.55 -11.31 -6.33
CA LEU A 54 -25.70 -9.88 -6.56
C LEU A 54 -24.37 -9.17 -6.34
N TYR A 55 -24.03 -8.30 -7.28
CA TYR A 55 -22.84 -7.47 -7.20
C TYR A 55 -23.20 -5.99 -7.35
N HIS A 56 -22.38 -5.14 -6.76
CA HIS A 56 -22.42 -3.71 -6.98
C HIS A 56 -21.09 -3.28 -7.60
N GLU A 57 -21.17 -2.73 -8.82
CA GLU A 57 -19.98 -2.16 -9.45
C GLU A 57 -19.63 -0.84 -8.76
N GLU A 58 -18.43 -0.75 -8.20
CA GLU A 58 -17.94 0.43 -7.51
C GLU A 58 -17.37 1.45 -8.51
N TRP A 59 -16.56 0.97 -9.44
CA TRP A 59 -15.97 1.79 -10.50
C TRP A 59 -15.35 0.94 -11.61
N ARG A 60 -15.10 1.58 -12.74
CA ARG A 60 -14.29 1.07 -13.84
C ARG A 60 -13.39 2.18 -14.40
N GLY A 61 -12.27 1.81 -15.02
CA GLY A 61 -11.36 2.74 -15.66
C GLY A 61 -10.41 2.09 -16.66
N ASN A 62 -9.90 2.86 -17.62
CA ASN A 62 -8.95 2.38 -18.59
C ASN A 62 -7.65 1.92 -17.91
N ALA A 63 -7.14 0.76 -18.27
CA ALA A 63 -5.88 0.22 -17.81
C ALA A 63 -4.70 0.83 -18.58
N VAL A 64 -4.62 2.17 -18.58
CA VAL A 64 -3.61 2.97 -19.28
C VAL A 64 -3.10 4.02 -18.32
N TYR A 65 -1.78 4.26 -18.29
CA TYR A 65 -1.19 5.33 -17.46
C TYR A 65 -1.59 6.73 -17.96
N ASP A 66 -1.74 7.66 -17.02
CA ASP A 66 -2.19 9.04 -17.28
C ASP A 66 -1.01 9.99 -17.64
N ASP A 67 0.08 9.48 -18.17
CA ASP A 67 1.28 10.24 -18.55
C ASP A 67 1.37 10.55 -20.05
N GLY A 68 0.34 10.21 -20.81
CA GLY A 68 0.28 10.42 -22.26
C GLY A 68 1.10 9.40 -23.06
N SER A 69 1.72 8.40 -22.45
CA SER A 69 2.50 7.36 -23.16
C SER A 69 1.64 6.38 -23.92
N GLY A 70 0.37 6.20 -23.51
CA GLY A 70 -0.50 5.15 -24.02
C GLY A 70 -0.12 3.74 -23.55
N GLU A 71 0.84 3.61 -22.63
CA GLU A 71 1.27 2.33 -22.08
C GLU A 71 0.17 1.72 -21.21
N VAL A 72 -0.10 0.45 -21.45
CA VAL A 72 -1.11 -0.32 -20.72
C VAL A 72 -0.51 -1.06 -19.54
N PHE A 73 -1.33 -1.36 -18.54
CA PHE A 73 -0.97 -2.17 -17.38
C PHE A 73 -2.08 -3.21 -17.11
N THR A 74 -1.79 -4.14 -16.21
CA THR A 74 -2.72 -5.21 -15.81
C THR A 74 -3.21 -5.02 -14.39
N ASP A 75 -4.19 -5.82 -13.98
CA ASP A 75 -4.59 -5.91 -12.56
C ASP A 75 -3.44 -6.38 -11.66
N HIS A 76 -2.57 -7.24 -12.16
CA HIS A 76 -1.38 -7.68 -11.42
C HIS A 76 -0.47 -6.52 -11.00
N ASP A 77 -0.29 -5.53 -11.87
CA ASP A 77 0.51 -4.33 -11.61
C ASP A 77 -0.16 -3.48 -10.53
N PHE A 78 -1.47 -3.28 -10.65
CA PHE A 78 -2.24 -2.54 -9.65
C PHE A 78 -2.34 -3.30 -8.31
N HIS A 79 -2.53 -4.62 -8.33
CA HIS A 79 -2.49 -5.44 -7.12
C HIS A 79 -1.12 -5.39 -6.43
N ALA A 80 -0.03 -5.38 -7.19
CA ALA A 80 1.32 -5.21 -6.64
C ALA A 80 1.48 -3.85 -5.95
N TYR A 81 0.91 -2.79 -6.53
CA TYR A 81 0.89 -1.46 -5.94
C TYR A 81 0.11 -1.42 -4.62
N LEU A 82 -1.09 -2.00 -4.58
CA LEU A 82 -1.90 -2.08 -3.35
C LEU A 82 -1.18 -2.87 -2.25
N ARG A 83 -0.50 -3.96 -2.60
CA ARG A 83 0.33 -4.73 -1.66
C ARG A 83 1.52 -3.92 -1.13
N LYS A 84 2.16 -3.08 -1.97
CA LYS A 84 3.21 -2.15 -1.50
C LYS A 84 2.64 -1.12 -0.51
N LEU A 85 1.39 -0.71 -0.68
CA LEU A 85 0.68 0.16 0.26
C LEU A 85 0.19 -0.59 1.53
N ARG A 86 0.47 -1.89 1.65
CA ARG A 86 0.05 -2.73 2.78
C ARG A 86 -1.47 -2.88 2.91
N VAL A 87 -2.21 -2.74 1.82
CA VAL A 87 -3.63 -3.07 1.81
C VAL A 87 -3.78 -4.57 2.01
N GLU A 88 -4.58 -4.96 3.01
CA GLU A 88 -4.88 -6.37 3.28
C GLU A 88 -5.52 -7.03 2.06
N ASN A 89 -5.08 -8.22 1.71
CA ASN A 89 -5.45 -8.88 0.47
C ASN A 89 -5.69 -10.38 0.68
N ASP A 90 -6.82 -10.86 0.20
CA ASP A 90 -7.01 -12.30 -0.05
C ASP A 90 -6.30 -12.68 -1.35
N ARG A 91 -5.08 -13.21 -1.20
CA ARG A 91 -4.19 -13.53 -2.33
C ARG A 91 -4.77 -14.53 -3.34
N LYS A 92 -5.80 -15.28 -2.95
CA LYS A 92 -6.40 -16.31 -3.81
C LYS A 92 -7.45 -15.77 -4.77
N ASN A 93 -8.14 -14.69 -4.37
CA ASN A 93 -9.39 -14.27 -5.02
C ASN A 93 -9.41 -12.79 -5.47
N GLU A 94 -8.29 -12.08 -5.46
CA GLU A 94 -8.19 -10.67 -5.91
C GLU A 94 -9.06 -9.70 -5.09
N TRP A 95 -9.36 -10.07 -3.85
CA TRP A 95 -10.09 -9.24 -2.91
C TRP A 95 -9.15 -8.43 -2.03
N PHE A 96 -9.46 -7.15 -1.86
CA PHE A 96 -8.70 -6.21 -1.02
C PHE A 96 -9.61 -5.62 0.03
N HIS A 97 -9.12 -5.54 1.28
CA HIS A 97 -9.86 -4.96 2.39
C HIS A 97 -9.80 -3.44 2.32
N LEU A 98 -10.69 -2.87 1.53
CA LEU A 98 -10.89 -1.44 1.31
C LEU A 98 -12.27 -1.22 0.66
N ASP A 99 -12.83 -0.04 0.84
CA ASP A 99 -14.09 0.33 0.19
C ASP A 99 -13.89 0.76 -1.28
N GLY A 100 -15.01 0.93 -1.99
CA GLY A 100 -15.01 1.29 -3.40
C GLY A 100 -14.35 2.65 -3.66
N GLU A 101 -14.57 3.64 -2.79
CA GLU A 101 -14.01 4.98 -2.94
C GLU A 101 -12.49 4.98 -2.70
N GLN A 102 -12.03 4.31 -1.66
CA GLN A 102 -10.60 4.13 -1.38
C GLN A 102 -9.90 3.42 -2.54
N SER A 103 -10.50 2.34 -3.06
CA SER A 103 -9.95 1.59 -4.18
C SER A 103 -9.84 2.45 -5.45
N ARG A 104 -10.84 3.30 -5.71
CA ARG A 104 -10.83 4.24 -6.83
C ARG A 104 -9.74 5.29 -6.70
N ARG A 105 -9.54 5.85 -5.50
CA ARG A 105 -8.46 6.82 -5.23
C ARG A 105 -7.09 6.19 -5.47
N TYR A 106 -6.84 4.99 -4.96
CA TYR A 106 -5.61 4.26 -5.22
C TYR A 106 -5.39 3.95 -6.70
N PHE A 107 -6.46 3.65 -7.43
CA PHE A 107 -6.37 3.43 -8.88
C PHE A 107 -5.97 4.72 -9.63
N GLN A 108 -6.54 5.85 -9.27
CA GLN A 108 -6.17 7.15 -9.84
C GLN A 108 -4.70 7.49 -9.54
N ASP A 109 -4.27 7.32 -8.28
CA ASP A 109 -2.87 7.54 -7.89
C ASP A 109 -1.92 6.60 -8.64
N PHE A 110 -2.28 5.34 -8.78
CA PHE A 110 -1.51 4.36 -9.54
C PHE A 110 -1.31 4.78 -10.99
N ARG A 111 -2.37 5.21 -11.66
CA ARG A 111 -2.33 5.67 -13.05
C ARG A 111 -1.45 6.90 -13.21
N MET A 112 -1.65 7.92 -12.36
CA MET A 112 -0.90 9.19 -12.42
C MET A 112 0.58 9.02 -12.11
N ASN A 113 0.93 8.10 -11.21
CA ASN A 113 2.30 7.95 -10.72
C ASN A 113 3.00 6.69 -11.26
N ARG A 114 2.44 6.00 -12.27
CA ARG A 114 2.96 4.75 -12.86
C ARG A 114 3.23 3.66 -11.83
N GLY A 115 2.33 3.49 -10.88
CA GLY A 115 2.53 2.54 -9.78
C GLY A 115 3.70 2.86 -8.85
N ARG A 116 4.28 4.04 -8.99
CA ARG A 116 5.23 4.54 -8.00
C ARG A 116 4.43 5.02 -6.79
N VAL A 117 4.70 4.44 -5.65
CA VAL A 117 4.15 4.96 -4.41
C VAL A 117 4.80 6.33 -4.19
N LYS A 118 4.01 7.40 -4.14
CA LYS A 118 4.51 8.69 -3.65
C LYS A 118 4.95 8.43 -2.21
N LEU A 119 6.24 8.50 -2.02
CA LEU A 119 6.81 8.44 -0.67
C LEU A 119 6.54 9.80 -0.07
N ASP A 120 5.68 9.86 0.92
CA ASP A 120 5.54 11.08 1.70
C ASP A 120 6.92 11.39 2.26
N ALA A 121 7.45 12.57 1.92
CA ALA A 121 8.70 13.02 2.51
C ALA A 121 8.56 13.01 4.02
N ALA A 122 9.57 12.51 4.72
CA ALA A 122 9.55 12.47 6.18
C ALA A 122 9.28 13.88 6.74
N ILE A 123 8.35 13.98 7.68
CA ILE A 123 8.09 15.25 8.34
C ILE A 123 9.32 15.62 9.19
N PRO A 124 9.89 16.80 9.01
CA PRO A 124 10.99 17.26 9.86
C PRO A 124 10.56 17.24 11.32
N TYR A 125 11.41 16.74 12.18
CA TYR A 125 11.16 16.72 13.63
C TYR A 125 12.39 17.14 14.41
N THR A 126 12.14 17.60 15.62
CA THR A 126 13.19 17.86 16.61
C THR A 126 12.83 17.08 17.86
N LEU A 127 13.77 16.28 18.37
CA LEU A 127 13.58 15.59 19.63
C LEU A 127 13.47 16.60 20.78
N ARG A 128 12.57 16.34 21.69
CA ARG A 128 12.55 17.07 22.98
C ARG A 128 13.80 16.71 23.78
N LYS A 129 14.18 17.57 24.72
CA LYS A 129 15.40 17.40 25.51
C LYS A 129 15.53 16.00 26.12
N GLU A 130 14.47 15.52 26.75
CA GLU A 130 14.46 14.20 27.40
C GLU A 130 14.58 13.03 26.39
N GLN A 131 14.03 13.21 25.20
CA GLN A 131 14.17 12.23 24.13
C GLN A 131 15.60 12.19 23.58
N ALA A 132 16.19 13.36 23.35
CA ALA A 132 17.56 13.48 22.86
C ALA A 132 18.56 12.91 23.90
N GLU A 133 18.35 13.16 25.16
CA GLU A 133 19.17 12.60 26.25
C GLU A 133 19.09 11.07 26.32
N ALA A 134 17.88 10.49 26.21
CA ALA A 134 17.68 9.05 26.18
C ALA A 134 18.38 8.40 24.95
N VAL A 135 18.25 9.01 23.78
CA VAL A 135 18.93 8.55 22.56
C VAL A 135 20.44 8.63 22.71
N ALA A 136 20.97 9.74 23.20
CA ALA A 136 22.42 9.94 23.40
C ALA A 136 23.00 8.93 24.39
N GLN A 137 22.33 8.67 25.52
CA GLN A 137 22.76 7.68 26.51
C GLN A 137 22.76 6.27 25.94
N THR A 138 21.71 5.90 25.20
CA THR A 138 21.65 4.58 24.54
C THR A 138 22.75 4.41 23.49
N LYS A 139 22.99 5.44 22.69
CA LYS A 139 24.08 5.44 21.70
C LYS A 139 25.45 5.27 22.34
N ALA A 140 25.74 6.02 23.43
CA ALA A 140 27.00 5.90 24.17
C ALA A 140 27.15 4.49 24.73
N TYR A 141 26.08 3.92 25.29
CA TYR A 141 26.09 2.55 25.77
C TYR A 141 26.43 1.54 24.67
N CYS A 142 25.76 1.62 23.53
CA CYS A 142 26.02 0.72 22.39
C CYS A 142 27.44 0.88 21.83
N GLN A 143 28.04 2.06 21.88
CA GLN A 143 29.41 2.29 21.44
C GLN A 143 30.46 1.71 22.41
N SER A 144 30.13 1.60 23.70
CA SER A 144 31.03 1.06 24.71
C SER A 144 30.89 -0.45 24.97
N HIS A 145 29.88 -1.10 24.38
CA HIS A 145 29.57 -2.50 24.58
C HIS A 145 29.32 -3.19 23.24
N SER A 146 29.90 -4.36 23.02
CA SER A 146 29.71 -5.18 21.81
C SER A 146 28.43 -5.99 21.85
N GLY A 147 27.36 -5.44 22.36
CA GLY A 147 26.05 -6.04 22.61
C GLY A 147 25.60 -5.71 24.01
N GLY A 148 24.31 -5.80 24.26
CA GLY A 148 23.78 -5.53 25.58
C GLY A 148 22.30 -5.18 25.56
N GLU A 149 21.76 -4.95 26.74
CA GLU A 149 20.38 -4.60 26.95
C GLU A 149 20.33 -3.18 27.55
N PHE A 150 19.45 -2.35 26.98
CA PHE A 150 19.21 -1.00 27.48
C PHE A 150 17.72 -0.76 27.70
N LEU A 151 17.29 -0.45 28.88
CA LEU A 151 15.92 -0.24 29.27
C LEU A 151 15.54 1.25 29.32
N TRP A 152 14.57 1.66 28.53
CA TRP A 152 13.95 2.97 28.66
C TRP A 152 12.71 2.90 29.56
N ASN A 153 12.83 3.38 30.79
CA ASN A 153 11.68 3.58 31.67
C ASN A 153 11.00 4.91 31.33
N ALA A 154 10.26 4.94 30.26
CA ALA A 154 9.64 6.14 29.71
C ALA A 154 8.13 6.22 30.00
N LYS A 155 7.68 7.37 30.50
CA LYS A 155 6.27 7.66 30.82
C LYS A 155 5.38 7.55 29.55
N PRO A 156 4.06 7.37 29.70
CA PRO A 156 3.11 7.57 28.60
C PRO A 156 3.31 8.94 27.93
N ARG A 157 3.13 8.99 26.62
CA ARG A 157 3.34 10.21 25.79
C ARG A 157 4.78 10.74 25.71
N PHE A 158 5.76 9.98 26.17
CA PHE A 158 7.18 10.31 25.99
C PHE A 158 7.54 10.44 24.49
N GLY A 159 6.89 9.69 23.60
CA GLY A 159 7.26 9.61 22.18
C GLY A 159 8.34 8.55 21.94
N LYS A 160 8.19 7.40 22.59
CA LYS A 160 9.15 6.27 22.50
C LYS A 160 9.44 5.86 21.06
N THR A 161 8.40 5.74 20.23
CA THR A 161 8.53 5.32 18.82
C THR A 161 9.45 6.24 18.03
N LEU A 162 9.23 7.56 18.12
CA LEU A 162 10.08 8.55 17.45
C LEU A 162 11.52 8.49 17.95
N SER A 163 11.71 8.39 19.26
CA SER A 163 13.05 8.31 19.85
C SER A 163 13.81 7.05 19.44
N VAL A 164 13.11 5.91 19.31
CA VAL A 164 13.70 4.66 18.80
C VAL A 164 14.09 4.81 17.34
N TYR A 165 13.25 5.39 16.50
CA TYR A 165 13.56 5.61 15.09
C TYR A 165 14.74 6.56 14.91
N ASP A 166 14.81 7.63 15.70
CA ASP A 166 15.93 8.55 15.69
C ASP A 166 17.24 7.88 16.15
N PHE A 167 17.16 7.06 17.18
CA PHE A 167 18.29 6.23 17.64
C PHE A 167 18.77 5.29 16.51
N CYS A 168 17.87 4.55 15.86
CA CYS A 168 18.22 3.66 14.77
C CYS A 168 18.92 4.39 13.61
N LYS A 169 18.45 5.60 13.26
CA LYS A 169 19.13 6.46 12.28
C LYS A 169 20.54 6.86 12.74
N GLN A 170 20.69 7.28 14.00
CA GLN A 170 21.97 7.75 14.51
C GLN A 170 23.03 6.67 14.64
N VAL A 171 22.65 5.41 14.77
CA VAL A 171 23.57 4.26 14.82
C VAL A 171 23.68 3.50 13.49
N ASP A 172 23.02 3.99 12.44
CA ASP A 172 22.96 3.35 11.13
C ASP A 172 22.52 1.87 11.21
N ALA A 173 21.48 1.61 11.96
CA ALA A 173 20.99 0.26 12.19
C ALA A 173 20.52 -0.38 10.88
N GLN A 174 21.13 -1.50 10.47
CA GLN A 174 20.81 -2.19 9.22
C GLN A 174 19.54 -3.05 9.33
N THR A 175 19.25 -3.57 10.52
CA THR A 175 18.07 -4.38 10.79
C THR A 175 17.50 -4.04 12.15
N VAL A 176 16.18 -3.84 12.19
CA VAL A 176 15.47 -3.52 13.43
C VAL A 176 14.31 -4.50 13.60
N LEU A 177 14.29 -5.24 14.71
CA LEU A 177 13.18 -6.11 15.07
C LEU A 177 12.35 -5.44 16.16
N ILE A 178 11.08 -5.16 15.86
CA ILE A 178 10.13 -4.59 16.82
C ILE A 178 9.18 -5.70 17.29
N VAL A 179 9.21 -5.99 18.59
CA VAL A 179 8.33 -6.97 19.22
C VAL A 179 7.32 -6.25 20.11
N THR A 180 6.05 -6.54 19.93
CA THR A 180 4.96 -5.97 20.73
C THR A 180 3.93 -7.05 21.09
N ASN A 181 3.35 -6.93 22.27
CA ASN A 181 2.33 -7.86 22.76
C ASN A 181 0.89 -7.47 22.30
N ARG A 182 0.73 -6.34 21.59
CA ARG A 182 -0.58 -5.84 21.14
C ARG A 182 -0.55 -5.58 19.63
N PRO A 183 -1.29 -6.35 18.82
CA PRO A 183 -1.31 -6.18 17.36
C PRO A 183 -1.66 -4.76 16.91
N ALA A 184 -2.59 -4.08 17.60
CA ALA A 184 -2.97 -2.69 17.28
C ALA A 184 -1.81 -1.68 17.38
N ILE A 185 -0.78 -1.96 18.19
CA ILE A 185 0.39 -1.09 18.32
C ILE A 185 1.29 -1.18 17.06
N ALA A 186 1.30 -2.31 16.35
CA ALA A 186 2.08 -2.45 15.12
C ALA A 186 1.69 -1.41 14.08
N ASN A 187 0.39 -1.12 13.93
CA ASN A 187 -0.11 -0.09 13.01
C ASN A 187 0.38 1.31 13.42
N SER A 188 0.46 1.61 14.72
CA SER A 188 0.99 2.87 15.22
C SER A 188 2.48 3.03 14.92
N TRP A 189 3.28 1.97 15.09
CA TRP A 189 4.70 1.96 14.72
C TRP A 189 4.88 2.21 13.22
N TYR A 190 4.09 1.54 12.39
CA TYR A 190 4.13 1.75 10.95
C TYR A 190 3.75 3.17 10.54
N SER A 191 2.69 3.74 11.14
CA SER A 191 2.27 5.12 10.86
C SER A 191 3.36 6.13 11.23
N ASP A 192 4.01 5.94 12.38
CA ASP A 192 5.12 6.79 12.82
C ASP A 192 6.37 6.60 11.93
N TYR A 193 6.63 5.37 11.47
CA TYR A 193 7.68 5.09 10.49
C TYR A 193 7.48 5.90 9.21
N VAL A 194 6.30 5.82 8.60
CA VAL A 194 5.95 6.57 7.38
C VAL A 194 6.09 8.07 7.61
N ARG A 195 5.64 8.55 8.77
CA ARG A 195 5.62 9.96 9.11
C ARG A 195 7.00 10.57 9.37
N PHE A 196 7.88 9.88 10.06
CA PHE A 196 9.13 10.45 10.58
C PHE A 196 10.39 9.94 9.89
N LEU A 197 10.40 8.72 9.41
CA LEU A 197 11.51 8.21 8.62
C LEU A 197 11.27 8.40 7.13
N GLY A 198 10.02 8.29 6.70
CA GLY A 198 9.66 8.21 5.32
C GLY A 198 10.20 6.95 4.66
N ARG A 199 9.66 6.63 3.51
CA ARG A 199 10.13 5.47 2.73
C ARG A 199 11.47 5.73 2.04
N GLU A 200 11.92 6.98 1.99
CA GLU A 200 13.23 7.37 1.45
C GLU A 200 14.40 6.98 2.38
N SER A 201 14.12 6.58 3.62
CA SER A 201 15.15 6.15 4.57
C SER A 201 15.88 4.87 4.18
N GLY A 202 15.40 4.15 3.17
CA GLY A 202 15.93 2.85 2.75
C GLY A 202 15.48 1.66 3.59
N TYR A 203 14.81 1.90 4.74
CA TYR A 203 14.26 0.82 5.54
C TYR A 203 12.99 0.22 4.89
N LEU A 204 12.85 -1.09 4.98
CA LEU A 204 11.60 -1.82 4.69
C LEU A 204 10.92 -2.16 6.01
N PHE A 205 9.62 -1.82 6.13
CA PHE A 205 8.84 -2.11 7.34
C PHE A 205 7.92 -3.30 7.12
#